data_4224a1493c4b6cc237a6a7a2aaa5177e
#
_entry.id   4224a1493c4b6cc237a6a7a2aaa5177e
#
_cell.length_a   1.000
_cell.length_b   1.000
_cell.length_c   1.000
_cell.angle_alpha   90.00
_cell.angle_beta   90.00
_cell.angle_gamma   90.00
#
_symmetry.space_group_name_H-M   'P 1'
#
loop_
_entity.id
_entity.type
_entity.pdbx_description
1 polymer ?
#
loop_
_entity_poly.entity_id
_entity_poly.type
_entity_poly.pdbx_seq_one_letter_code
_entity_poly.pdbx_strand_id
1 'polypeptide(L)'
;MDNKAFYKLSYGVFLLGASADGRDNACITNTCMQVASNPTRIAIAVINTNFTCDLVKKAGRFAITLLDDTVSFDTIKFFGMQSGRNMDKFEYLTPSKDAWGMPYIEWSACAVLSAKVLEQTDLGSHTLFIAEVEDAKVLSPNGPLT
;
A
#
# COMPACT_ATOMS: atom_id res chain seq x y z
N MET A 1 22.27 -15.58 14.97
CA MET A 1 20.91 -15.02 15.09
C MET A 1 19.92 -15.99 14.46
N ASP A 2 18.83 -16.31 15.15
CA ASP A 2 17.77 -17.16 14.59
C ASP A 2 16.74 -16.30 13.85
N ASN A 3 16.83 -16.27 12.53
CA ASN A 3 15.95 -15.44 11.69
C ASN A 3 14.48 -15.90 11.73
N LYS A 4 14.21 -17.11 12.21
CA LYS A 4 12.82 -17.59 12.37
C LYS A 4 12.04 -16.77 13.40
N ALA A 5 12.73 -16.06 14.29
CA ALA A 5 12.09 -15.17 15.25
C ALA A 5 11.29 -14.07 14.55
N PHE A 6 11.74 -13.59 13.37
CA PHE A 6 11.04 -12.53 12.62
C PHE A 6 9.72 -13.02 12.03
N TYR A 7 9.55 -14.34 11.83
CA TYR A 7 8.27 -14.89 11.36
C TYR A 7 7.18 -14.86 12.44
N LYS A 8 7.54 -14.52 13.67
CA LYS A 8 6.58 -14.34 14.77
C LYS A 8 5.95 -12.94 14.79
N LEU A 9 6.48 -12.01 14.00
CA LEU A 9 5.88 -10.69 13.88
C LEU A 9 4.55 -10.80 13.13
N SER A 10 3.54 -10.12 13.65
CA SER A 10 2.22 -10.08 13.02
C SER A 10 2.12 -8.90 12.07
N TYR A 11 1.52 -9.14 10.91
CA TYR A 11 1.32 -8.11 9.88
C TYR A 11 -0.09 -8.20 9.31
N GLY A 12 -0.58 -7.08 8.82
CA GLY A 12 -1.68 -7.09 7.87
C GLY A 12 -1.16 -7.34 6.45
N VAL A 13 -2.07 -7.35 5.49
CA VAL A 13 -1.75 -7.42 4.06
C VAL A 13 -2.47 -6.28 3.36
N PHE A 14 -1.72 -5.49 2.62
CA PHE A 14 -2.20 -4.24 2.07
C PHE A 14 -1.82 -4.11 0.60
N LEU A 15 -2.67 -3.39 -0.15
CA LEU A 15 -2.34 -2.93 -1.49
C LEU A 15 -1.95 -1.47 -1.40
N LEU A 16 -0.69 -1.16 -1.71
CA LEU A 16 -0.20 0.21 -1.76
C LEU A 16 -0.31 0.70 -3.20
N GLY A 17 -1.09 1.75 -3.41
CA GLY A 17 -1.27 2.37 -4.72
C GLY A 17 -0.74 3.78 -4.77
N ALA A 18 -0.11 4.13 -5.88
CA ALA A 18 0.37 5.48 -6.13
C ALA A 18 0.34 5.80 -7.63
N SER A 19 0.27 7.07 -7.94
CA SER A 19 0.24 7.58 -9.31
C SER A 19 1.13 8.81 -9.42
N ALA A 20 1.98 8.84 -10.43
CA ALA A 20 2.80 9.99 -10.77
C ALA A 20 3.14 9.95 -12.26
N ASP A 21 3.29 11.11 -12.87
CA ASP A 21 3.67 11.27 -14.28
C ASP A 21 2.75 10.48 -15.23
N GLY A 22 1.45 10.42 -14.92
CA GLY A 22 0.47 9.71 -15.72
C GLY A 22 0.51 8.20 -15.62
N ARG A 23 1.28 7.65 -14.67
CA ARG A 23 1.39 6.20 -14.46
C ARG A 23 0.84 5.81 -13.11
N ASP A 24 -0.07 4.83 -13.11
CA ASP A 24 -0.59 4.18 -11.91
C ASP A 24 0.17 2.89 -11.65
N ASN A 25 0.42 2.57 -10.39
CA ASN A 25 0.89 1.24 -10.00
C ASN A 25 0.45 0.91 -8.59
N ALA A 26 0.48 -0.37 -8.27
CA ALA A 26 0.21 -0.87 -6.94
C ALA A 26 1.09 -2.08 -6.65
N CYS A 27 1.39 -2.27 -5.39
CA CYS A 27 2.13 -3.43 -4.92
C CYS A 27 1.55 -3.92 -3.61
N ILE A 28 1.93 -5.14 -3.21
CA ILE A 28 1.57 -5.68 -1.91
C ILE A 28 2.63 -5.27 -0.90
N THR A 29 2.18 -4.79 0.25
CA THR A 29 3.04 -4.57 1.42
C THR A 29 2.39 -5.16 2.65
N ASN A 30 3.19 -5.59 3.61
CA ASN A 30 2.72 -6.04 4.90
C ASN A 30 3.01 -5.04 6.02
N THR A 31 3.59 -3.89 5.69
CA THR A 31 4.00 -2.90 6.70
C THR A 31 3.18 -1.64 6.54
N CYS A 32 2.11 -1.56 7.31
CA CYS A 32 1.31 -0.35 7.48
C CYS A 32 0.74 -0.38 8.90
N MET A 33 0.95 0.70 9.65
CA MET A 33 0.43 0.79 11.01
C MET A 33 0.12 2.23 11.35
N GLN A 34 -0.90 2.41 12.19
CA GLN A 34 -1.17 3.73 12.76
C GLN A 34 -0.12 4.04 13.82
N VAL A 35 0.48 5.21 13.75
CA VAL A 35 1.55 5.65 14.66
C VAL A 35 1.18 6.91 15.44
N ALA A 36 0.12 7.62 15.06
CA ALA A 36 -0.39 8.77 15.77
C ALA A 36 -1.89 8.90 15.54
N SER A 37 -2.62 9.51 16.47
CA SER A 37 -4.08 9.59 16.42
C SER A 37 -4.62 11.03 16.31
N ASN A 38 -3.84 12.02 16.66
CA ASN A 38 -4.26 13.44 16.60
C ASN A 38 -3.06 14.34 16.32
N PRO A 39 -2.74 14.63 15.04
CA PRO A 39 -3.41 14.15 13.83
C PRO A 39 -3.17 12.66 13.57
N THR A 40 -4.05 12.04 12.77
CA THR A 40 -3.91 10.63 12.41
C THR A 40 -2.75 10.43 11.45
N ARG A 41 -1.79 9.62 11.84
CA ARG A 41 -0.61 9.30 11.03
C ARG A 41 -0.38 7.81 10.94
N ILE A 42 0.11 7.38 9.79
CA ILE A 42 0.48 5.99 9.52
C ILE A 42 1.92 5.92 9.06
N ALA A 43 2.53 4.77 9.30
CA ALA A 43 3.85 4.43 8.79
C ALA A 43 3.71 3.27 7.79
N ILE A 44 4.40 3.37 6.66
CA ILE A 44 4.56 2.27 5.71
C ILE A 44 6.03 2.08 5.41
N ALA A 45 6.45 0.84 5.12
CA ALA A 45 7.80 0.54 4.64
C ALA A 45 7.69 -0.18 3.31
N VAL A 46 8.41 0.31 2.31
CA VAL A 46 8.31 -0.17 0.93
C VAL A 46 9.71 -0.50 0.42
N ILE A 47 9.84 -1.64 -0.24
CA ILE A 47 11.12 -2.07 -0.84
C ILE A 47 11.60 -1.01 -1.84
N ASN A 48 12.85 -0.58 -1.70
CA ASN A 48 13.42 0.50 -2.50
C ASN A 48 13.42 0.23 -4.00
N THR A 49 13.52 -1.04 -4.40
CA THR A 49 13.51 -1.43 -5.82
C THR A 49 12.12 -1.52 -6.42
N ASN A 50 11.07 -1.40 -5.60
CA ASN A 50 9.69 -1.48 -6.07
C ASN A 50 9.31 -0.20 -6.83
N PHE A 51 8.66 -0.35 -7.99
CA PHE A 51 8.23 0.78 -8.80
C PHE A 51 7.24 1.68 -8.05
N THR A 52 6.34 1.10 -7.25
CA THR A 52 5.41 1.88 -6.44
C THR A 52 6.15 2.79 -5.45
N CYS A 53 7.29 2.35 -4.91
CA CYS A 53 8.10 3.19 -4.02
C CYS A 53 8.53 4.49 -4.72
N ASP A 54 8.99 4.38 -5.98
CA ASP A 54 9.36 5.55 -6.77
C ASP A 54 8.17 6.48 -7.00
N LEU A 55 7.00 5.91 -7.27
CA LEU A 55 5.78 6.71 -7.49
C LEU A 55 5.34 7.44 -6.21
N VAL A 56 5.43 6.80 -5.05
CA VAL A 56 5.12 7.45 -3.76
C VAL A 56 6.06 8.62 -3.53
N LYS A 57 7.35 8.46 -3.80
CA LYS A 57 8.34 9.55 -3.66
C LYS A 57 8.01 10.72 -4.55
N LYS A 58 7.61 10.46 -5.80
CA LYS A 58 7.27 11.51 -6.76
C LYS A 58 5.96 12.19 -6.44
N ALA A 59 4.92 11.41 -6.11
CA ALA A 59 3.59 11.94 -5.85
C ALA A 59 3.50 12.65 -4.50
N GLY A 60 4.26 12.18 -3.50
CA GLY A 60 4.10 12.62 -2.13
C GLY A 60 2.80 12.16 -1.49
N ARG A 61 2.12 11.19 -2.09
CA ARG A 61 0.82 10.66 -1.66
C ARG A 61 0.71 9.20 -2.03
N PHE A 62 -0.17 8.49 -1.33
CA PHE A 62 -0.51 7.11 -1.67
C PHE A 62 -1.90 6.75 -1.11
N ALA A 63 -2.44 5.66 -1.63
CA ALA A 63 -3.62 5.02 -1.07
C ALA A 63 -3.22 3.63 -0.56
N ILE A 64 -3.71 3.27 0.61
CA ILE A 64 -3.56 1.93 1.19
C ILE A 64 -4.93 1.26 1.19
N THR A 65 -5.06 0.15 0.46
CA THR A 65 -6.22 -0.73 0.55
C THR A 65 -5.92 -1.80 1.59
N LEU A 66 -6.77 -1.90 2.59
CA LEU A 66 -6.71 -2.98 3.57
C LEU A 66 -7.43 -4.19 2.96
N LEU A 67 -6.66 -5.22 2.59
CA LEU A 67 -7.24 -6.41 1.97
C LEU A 67 -7.97 -7.24 3.01
N ASP A 68 -9.09 -7.82 2.60
CA ASP A 68 -9.90 -8.63 3.48
C ASP A 68 -9.58 -10.13 3.35
N ASP A 69 -10.24 -10.94 4.16
CA ASP A 69 -10.04 -12.39 4.22
C ASP A 69 -10.58 -13.15 3.00
N THR A 70 -11.25 -12.46 2.06
CA THR A 70 -11.71 -13.06 0.80
C THR A 70 -10.71 -12.94 -0.33
N VAL A 71 -9.60 -12.17 -0.14
CA VAL A 71 -8.62 -11.95 -1.21
C VAL A 71 -7.99 -13.27 -1.62
N SER A 72 -7.89 -13.51 -2.94
CA SER A 72 -7.26 -14.70 -3.46
C SER A 72 -5.74 -14.58 -3.47
N PHE A 73 -5.05 -15.72 -3.37
CA PHE A 73 -3.60 -15.74 -3.53
C PHE A 73 -3.17 -15.23 -4.91
N ASP A 74 -3.97 -15.49 -5.95
CA ASP A 74 -3.69 -14.99 -7.30
C ASP A 74 -3.67 -13.48 -7.37
N THR A 75 -4.56 -12.80 -6.65
CA THR A 75 -4.57 -11.33 -6.55
C THR A 75 -3.29 -10.83 -5.88
N ILE A 76 -2.93 -11.42 -4.75
CA ILE A 76 -1.70 -11.06 -4.03
C ILE A 76 -0.48 -11.28 -4.92
N LYS A 77 -0.42 -12.40 -5.62
CA LYS A 77 0.66 -12.73 -6.55
C LYS A 77 0.74 -11.74 -7.71
N PHE A 78 -0.40 -11.36 -8.28
CA PHE A 78 -0.46 -10.42 -9.40
C PHE A 78 0.15 -9.06 -9.02
N PHE A 79 -0.24 -8.51 -7.88
CA PHE A 79 0.26 -7.20 -7.44
C PHE A 79 1.62 -7.27 -6.76
N GLY A 80 1.95 -8.39 -6.11
CA GLY A 80 3.15 -8.52 -5.29
C GLY A 80 4.37 -9.10 -6.00
N MET A 81 4.17 -9.94 -7.02
CA MET A 81 5.26 -10.66 -7.69
C MET A 81 5.55 -10.16 -9.10
N GLN A 82 4.79 -9.18 -9.60
CA GLN A 82 5.01 -8.55 -10.89
C GLN A 82 5.56 -7.15 -10.68
N SER A 83 6.53 -6.74 -11.51
CA SER A 83 7.04 -5.37 -11.44
C SER A 83 6.25 -4.46 -12.36
N GLY A 84 5.82 -3.30 -11.83
CA GLY A 84 5.21 -2.24 -12.63
C GLY A 84 6.16 -1.63 -13.66
N ARG A 85 7.48 -1.90 -13.56
CA ARG A 85 8.46 -1.48 -14.56
C ARG A 85 8.34 -2.30 -15.85
N ASN A 86 7.91 -3.56 -15.74
CA ASN A 86 7.85 -4.51 -16.84
C ASN A 86 6.45 -4.70 -17.41
N MET A 87 5.42 -4.32 -16.66
CA MET A 87 4.03 -4.42 -17.09
C MET A 87 3.18 -3.36 -16.42
N ASP A 88 2.11 -2.95 -17.11
CA ASP A 88 1.08 -2.10 -16.51
C ASP A 88 0.05 -3.01 -15.83
N LYS A 89 0.07 -3.03 -14.51
CA LYS A 89 -0.83 -3.87 -13.71
C LYS A 89 -2.30 -3.47 -13.87
N PHE A 90 -2.57 -2.25 -14.32
CA PHE A 90 -3.92 -1.75 -14.54
C PHE A 90 -4.33 -1.68 -16.00
N GLU A 91 -3.59 -2.36 -16.91
CA GLU A 91 -3.93 -2.38 -18.33
C GLU A 91 -5.33 -2.94 -18.58
N TYR A 92 -5.69 -4.01 -17.87
CA TYR A 92 -6.99 -4.69 -18.00
C TYR A 92 -7.89 -4.55 -16.77
N LEU A 93 -7.42 -3.90 -15.72
CA LEU A 93 -8.15 -3.66 -14.48
C LEU A 93 -8.22 -2.16 -14.24
N THR A 94 -9.42 -1.61 -14.21
CA THR A 94 -9.59 -0.20 -13.88
C THR A 94 -9.61 -0.04 -12.37
N PRO A 95 -8.61 0.63 -11.77
CA PRO A 95 -8.65 0.88 -10.35
C PRO A 95 -9.67 1.98 -10.02
N SER A 96 -10.14 2.00 -8.78
CA SER A 96 -10.78 3.18 -8.22
C SER A 96 -9.71 4.21 -7.93
N LYS A 97 -10.10 5.48 -7.83
CA LYS A 97 -9.19 6.59 -7.53
C LYS A 97 -9.71 7.35 -6.32
N ASP A 98 -8.80 7.71 -5.42
CA ASP A 98 -9.16 8.62 -4.33
C ASP A 98 -9.26 10.07 -4.83
N ALA A 99 -9.55 11.00 -3.92
CA ALA A 99 -9.73 12.42 -4.27
C ALA A 99 -8.46 13.07 -4.85
N TRP A 100 -7.30 12.45 -4.65
CA TRP A 100 -6.00 12.94 -5.13
C TRP A 100 -5.47 12.14 -6.32
N GLY A 101 -6.26 11.20 -6.83
CA GLY A 101 -5.89 10.40 -7.99
C GLY A 101 -5.05 9.16 -7.70
N MET A 102 -4.91 8.77 -6.43
CA MET A 102 -4.17 7.56 -6.08
C MET A 102 -5.04 6.32 -6.26
N PRO A 103 -4.51 5.26 -6.91
CA PRO A 103 -5.30 4.07 -7.22
C PRO A 103 -5.50 3.18 -6.01
N TYR A 104 -6.69 2.60 -5.91
CA TYR A 104 -7.02 1.57 -4.93
C TYR A 104 -8.04 0.59 -5.54
N ILE A 105 -8.32 -0.50 -4.85
CA ILE A 105 -9.33 -1.48 -5.29
C ILE A 105 -10.47 -1.53 -4.30
N GLU A 106 -11.68 -1.84 -4.79
CA GLU A 106 -12.87 -1.95 -3.94
C GLU A 106 -13.29 -3.40 -3.70
N TRP A 107 -12.75 -4.34 -4.46
CA TRP A 107 -13.00 -5.76 -4.29
C TRP A 107 -11.92 -6.39 -3.42
N SER A 108 -12.28 -7.40 -2.63
CA SER A 108 -11.39 -8.05 -1.66
C SER A 108 -10.74 -7.06 -0.67
N ALA A 109 -11.50 -6.02 -0.32
CA ALA A 109 -11.02 -4.91 0.48
C ALA A 109 -12.02 -4.55 1.56
N CYS A 110 -11.54 -4.32 2.79
CA CYS A 110 -12.40 -3.88 3.89
C CYS A 110 -12.33 -2.38 4.15
N ALA A 111 -11.25 -1.72 3.76
CA ALA A 111 -11.09 -0.28 3.95
C ALA A 111 -10.03 0.29 3.01
N VAL A 112 -10.05 1.61 2.83
CA VAL A 112 -8.99 2.35 2.14
C VAL A 112 -8.63 3.59 2.94
N LEU A 113 -7.34 3.88 3.01
CA LEU A 113 -6.79 5.09 3.62
C LEU A 113 -6.06 5.88 2.55
N SER A 114 -6.30 7.21 2.51
CA SER A 114 -5.58 8.12 1.63
C SER A 114 -4.67 8.99 2.48
N ALA A 115 -3.40 9.09 2.12
CA ALA A 115 -2.41 9.74 2.98
C ALA A 115 -1.44 10.61 2.19
N LYS A 116 -0.97 11.65 2.86
CA LYS A 116 0.05 12.57 2.36
C LYS A 116 1.36 12.32 3.10
N VAL A 117 2.43 12.09 2.35
CA VAL A 117 3.76 11.83 2.92
C VAL A 117 4.28 13.09 3.62
N LEU A 118 4.70 12.94 4.88
CA LEU A 118 5.33 14.01 5.66
C LEU A 118 6.83 13.83 5.76
N GLU A 119 7.29 12.58 5.90
CA GLU A 119 8.70 12.24 6.09
C GLU A 119 9.02 10.95 5.38
N GLN A 120 10.27 10.81 4.95
CA GLN A 120 10.77 9.54 4.43
C GLN A 120 12.19 9.30 4.94
N THR A 121 12.51 8.03 5.19
CA THR A 121 13.82 7.62 5.69
C THR A 121 14.23 6.34 4.96
N ASP A 122 15.44 6.35 4.39
CA ASP A 122 16.02 5.16 3.78
C ASP A 122 16.54 4.23 4.89
N LEU A 123 16.01 3.01 4.92
CA LEU A 123 16.37 1.99 5.90
C LEU A 123 17.36 0.95 5.33
N GLY A 124 17.89 1.18 4.13
CA GLY A 124 18.76 0.24 3.43
C GLY A 124 18.02 -0.53 2.35
N SER A 125 17.19 -1.50 2.70
CA SER A 125 16.39 -2.27 1.75
C SER A 125 15.03 -1.65 1.47
N HIS A 126 14.51 -0.85 2.40
CA HIS A 126 13.18 -0.24 2.36
C HIS A 126 13.29 1.25 2.59
N THR A 127 12.27 1.99 2.14
CA THR A 127 12.03 3.36 2.57
C THR A 127 10.84 3.37 3.53
N LEU A 128 11.03 3.98 4.69
CA LEU A 128 9.98 4.26 5.65
C LEU A 128 9.33 5.59 5.29
N PHE A 129 8.01 5.59 5.12
CA PHE A 129 7.24 6.82 4.93
C PHE A 129 6.35 7.03 6.14
N ILE A 130 6.37 8.23 6.69
CA ILE A 130 5.40 8.70 7.67
C ILE A 130 4.44 9.63 6.95
N ALA A 131 3.15 9.36 7.06
CA ALA A 131 2.14 10.08 6.30
C ALA A 131 0.94 10.44 7.17
N GLU A 132 0.32 11.59 6.86
CA GLU A 132 -0.92 12.01 7.50
C GLU A 132 -2.11 11.49 6.71
N VAL A 133 -3.03 10.82 7.40
CA VAL A 133 -4.26 10.31 6.77
C VAL A 133 -5.21 11.48 6.53
N GLU A 134 -5.58 11.69 5.28
CA GLU A 134 -6.48 12.78 4.88
C GLU A 134 -7.89 12.29 4.56
N ASP A 135 -8.08 11.00 4.29
CA ASP A 135 -9.37 10.38 4.11
C ASP A 135 -9.30 8.89 4.46
N ALA A 136 -10.42 8.35 4.92
CA ALA A 136 -10.55 6.94 5.27
C ALA A 136 -11.97 6.48 5.01
N LYS A 137 -12.12 5.29 4.40
CA LYS A 137 -13.43 4.72 4.07
C LYS A 137 -13.47 3.24 4.42
N VAL A 138 -14.57 2.81 5.02
CA VAL A 138 -14.89 1.38 5.14
C VAL A 138 -15.55 0.95 3.83
N LEU A 139 -15.02 -0.12 3.23
CA LEU A 139 -15.48 -0.62 1.93
C LEU A 139 -16.38 -1.86 2.07
N SER A 140 -16.22 -2.64 3.13
CA SER A 140 -17.03 -3.84 3.37
C SER A 140 -17.08 -4.16 4.86
N PRO A 141 -18.03 -5.03 5.29
CA PRO A 141 -18.07 -5.50 6.68
C PRO A 141 -17.06 -6.61 6.99
N ASN A 142 -16.30 -7.07 6.00
CA ASN A 142 -15.35 -8.16 6.16
C ASN A 142 -14.16 -7.73 7.04
N GLY A 143 -13.54 -8.70 7.72
CA GLY A 143 -12.37 -8.46 8.53
C GLY A 143 -11.10 -8.38 7.70
N PRO A 144 -10.07 -7.67 8.19
CA PRO A 144 -8.81 -7.56 7.48
C PRO A 144 -8.06 -8.90 7.48
N LEU A 145 -7.32 -9.13 6.39
CA LEU A 145 -6.37 -10.25 6.32
C LEU A 145 -5.15 -9.92 7.18
N THR A 146 -4.76 -10.87 8.00
CA THR A 146 -3.60 -10.75 8.89
C THR A 146 -2.68 -11.96 8.78
#